data_bf3257a2a5ce088aeb0dfbdb0953e3aa
#
_entry.id   bf3257a2a5ce088aeb0dfbdb0953e3aa
#
_cell.length_a   1.000
_cell.length_b   1.000
_cell.length_c   1.000
_cell.angle_alpha   90.00
_cell.angle_beta   90.00
_cell.angle_gamma   90.00
#
_symmetry.space_group_name_H-M   'P 1'
#
loop_
_entity.id
_entity.type
_entity.pdbx_description
1 polymer ?
#
loop_
_entity_poly.entity_id
_entity_poly.type
_entity_poly.pdbx_seq_one_letter_code
_entity_poly.pdbx_strand_id
1 'polypeptide(L)'
;MRRFLTILTLALLLLVTLGFSIRWPELQIPQASIVYDISGTPIRGLAEQNQINISLEDIPDSFILAVISVEDKNFYSHHGVDFTGILRALLTNIRQGEVAAGGSTISQQTAKNLFLTNERTLTRKIKELFYAIQLEREYSKDEILTMYCNTIYFGQGAYGVEVAARTFFAKPARELTLAESALLAGLPQWPNGYNPYVDPQAAISRQKIVLNRMVEEAVITVEEKNEAERQELVFQRAPYMGGDAPYFMAMVKDYLINTYGERMVFQGGLRIHTTLDLQLQEAANQAYHNGTQNWDPDLQAALVAVDTQNGEIRALIGGRDYATSNYNRVYAQRQPGSTFKPFMYSLAIEAGFTAADQIQCEEVEFELVTGDIYKPTDYGKEPYHWKPFTLKEAVMISDNVVAVQVNHLLDPQQTADHSEKFGFPNLQPVLSLPLGSNEVTPMSMAAAYAVF
;
A
#
# COMPACT_ATOMS: atom_id res chain seq x y z
N MET A 1 7.77 6.21 -55.63
CA MET A 1 9.07 6.41 -54.97
C MET A 1 9.35 7.87 -54.62
N ARG A 2 9.36 8.83 -55.57
CA ARG A 2 9.60 10.28 -55.24
C ARG A 2 8.62 10.88 -54.23
N ARG A 3 7.30 10.67 -54.35
CA ARG A 3 6.30 11.16 -53.39
C ARG A 3 6.47 10.56 -51.98
N PHE A 4 6.87 9.32 -51.86
CA PHE A 4 7.15 8.68 -50.58
C PHE A 4 8.42 9.25 -49.91
N LEU A 5 9.47 9.48 -50.69
CA LEU A 5 10.69 10.16 -50.21
C LEU A 5 10.37 11.61 -49.73
N THR A 6 9.54 12.34 -50.48
CA THR A 6 9.19 13.73 -50.08
C THR A 6 8.36 13.77 -48.78
N ILE A 7 7.43 12.83 -48.59
CA ILE A 7 6.64 12.71 -47.36
C ILE A 7 7.58 12.34 -46.18
N LEU A 8 8.51 11.43 -46.43
CA LEU A 8 9.46 11.00 -45.39
C LEU A 8 10.42 12.15 -44.97
N THR A 9 10.91 12.92 -45.96
CA THR A 9 11.76 14.11 -45.64
C THR A 9 10.98 15.20 -44.97
N LEU A 10 9.73 15.47 -45.32
CA LEU A 10 8.88 16.46 -44.66
C LEU A 10 8.53 16.01 -43.23
N ALA A 11 8.24 14.72 -43.03
CA ALA A 11 8.02 14.17 -41.69
C ALA A 11 9.29 14.25 -40.82
N LEU A 12 10.47 14.00 -41.37
CA LEU A 12 11.74 14.13 -40.67
C LEU A 12 12.06 15.59 -40.31
N LEU A 13 11.81 16.53 -41.25
CA LEU A 13 11.96 17.97 -40.97
C LEU A 13 10.99 18.46 -39.90
N LEU A 14 9.75 18.00 -39.93
CA LEU A 14 8.74 18.29 -38.91
C LEU A 14 9.16 17.74 -37.52
N LEU A 15 9.67 16.52 -37.51
CA LEU A 15 10.21 15.91 -36.27
C LEU A 15 11.40 16.71 -35.71
N VAL A 16 12.33 17.13 -36.60
CA VAL A 16 13.49 17.95 -36.19
C VAL A 16 13.05 19.31 -35.69
N THR A 17 12.13 20.00 -36.35
CA THR A 17 11.63 21.32 -35.89
C THR A 17 10.83 21.23 -34.60
N LEU A 18 10.02 20.18 -34.44
CA LEU A 18 9.37 19.88 -33.15
C LEU A 18 10.40 19.62 -32.04
N GLY A 19 11.50 18.93 -32.34
CA GLY A 19 12.58 18.66 -31.40
C GLY A 19 13.26 19.92 -30.89
N PHE A 20 13.52 20.90 -31.78
CA PHE A 20 14.08 22.18 -31.37
C PHE A 20 13.14 23.06 -30.51
N SER A 21 11.83 22.78 -30.53
CA SER A 21 10.83 23.47 -29.72
C SER A 21 10.67 22.86 -28.31
N ILE A 22 11.20 21.67 -28.08
CA ILE A 22 11.12 20.98 -26.80
C ILE A 22 12.21 21.57 -25.89
N ARG A 23 11.78 22.33 -24.88
CA ARG A 23 12.71 22.80 -23.84
C ARG A 23 13.21 21.61 -23.04
N TRP A 24 14.51 21.55 -22.79
CA TRP A 24 15.11 20.60 -21.86
C TRP A 24 14.55 20.87 -20.45
N PRO A 25 13.87 19.92 -19.81
CA PRO A 25 13.44 20.11 -18.44
C PRO A 25 14.67 20.08 -17.52
N GLU A 26 14.65 20.88 -16.48
CA GLU A 26 15.64 20.74 -15.41
C GLU A 26 15.58 19.30 -14.86
N LEU A 27 16.75 18.71 -14.64
CA LEU A 27 16.86 17.38 -14.04
C LEU A 27 16.28 17.45 -12.62
N GLN A 28 15.03 17.05 -12.46
CA GLN A 28 14.45 16.89 -11.14
C GLN A 28 14.93 15.54 -10.60
N ILE A 29 15.98 15.57 -9.80
CA ILE A 29 16.41 14.38 -9.06
C ILE A 29 15.23 13.96 -8.19
N PRO A 30 14.72 12.73 -8.35
CA PRO A 30 13.64 12.24 -7.50
C PRO A 30 14.01 12.41 -6.04
N GLN A 31 13.13 13.07 -5.27
CA GLN A 31 13.31 13.26 -3.84
C GLN A 31 12.35 12.36 -3.09
N ALA A 32 12.86 11.67 -2.09
CA ALA A 32 12.03 10.85 -1.22
C ALA A 32 11.07 11.73 -0.42
N SER A 33 9.81 11.31 -0.33
CA SER A 33 8.83 11.97 0.51
C SER A 33 9.06 11.63 1.98
N ILE A 34 8.91 12.61 2.86
CA ILE A 34 9.13 12.46 4.30
C ILE A 34 7.80 12.65 5.03
N VAL A 35 7.49 11.71 5.91
CA VAL A 35 6.32 11.78 6.80
C VAL A 35 6.77 12.27 8.17
N TYR A 36 6.02 13.21 8.71
CA TYR A 36 6.27 13.81 10.03
C TYR A 36 5.10 13.51 10.96
N ASP A 37 5.42 13.32 12.23
CA ASP A 37 4.43 13.27 13.30
C ASP A 37 3.85 14.66 13.61
N ILE A 38 2.96 14.73 14.59
CA ILE A 38 2.31 15.99 14.99
C ILE A 38 3.32 17.03 15.51
N SER A 39 4.44 16.60 16.07
CA SER A 39 5.52 17.47 16.58
C SER A 39 6.47 17.97 15.48
N GLY A 40 6.36 17.41 14.27
CA GLY A 40 7.30 17.63 13.18
C GLY A 40 8.52 16.72 13.21
N THR A 41 8.49 15.66 14.02
CA THR A 41 9.53 14.64 14.05
C THR A 41 9.34 13.68 12.87
N PRO A 42 10.40 13.36 12.07
CA PRO A 42 10.28 12.41 10.98
C PRO A 42 9.90 11.02 11.48
N ILE A 43 8.84 10.45 10.89
CA ILE A 43 8.42 9.07 11.12
C ILE A 43 9.20 8.19 10.14
N ARG A 44 9.88 7.16 10.63
CA ARG A 44 10.58 6.20 9.79
C ARG A 44 9.58 5.36 8.99
N GLY A 45 9.87 5.09 7.71
CA GLY A 45 9.14 4.07 6.96
C GLY A 45 8.58 4.43 5.59
N LEU A 46 8.39 5.70 5.20
CA LEU A 46 7.97 6.03 3.83
C LEU A 46 9.14 6.46 2.95
N ALA A 47 10.10 7.20 3.49
CA ALA A 47 11.18 7.81 2.74
C ALA A 47 12.44 6.94 2.66
N GLU A 48 12.77 6.22 3.72
CA GLU A 48 14.02 5.45 3.81
C GLU A 48 13.99 4.15 3.00
N GLN A 49 12.81 3.70 2.55
CA GLN A 49 12.65 2.43 1.86
C GLN A 49 12.48 2.55 0.33
N ASN A 50 12.22 3.74 -0.22
CA ASN A 50 11.69 3.80 -1.59
C ASN A 50 12.63 4.42 -2.62
N GLN A 51 13.74 5.03 -2.22
CA GLN A 51 14.79 5.45 -3.14
C GLN A 51 16.13 5.64 -2.41
N ILE A 52 17.00 4.68 -2.55
CA ILE A 52 18.40 4.77 -2.10
C ILE A 52 19.23 4.81 -3.37
N ASN A 53 19.77 6.01 -3.67
CA ASN A 53 20.69 6.15 -4.80
C ASN A 53 22.05 5.58 -4.42
N ILE A 54 22.55 4.66 -5.23
CA ILE A 54 23.87 4.07 -5.10
C ILE A 54 24.71 4.38 -6.34
N SER A 55 26.04 4.37 -6.19
CA SER A 55 26.96 4.54 -7.30
C SER A 55 26.95 3.30 -8.20
N LEU A 56 27.45 3.44 -9.44
CA LEU A 56 27.56 2.30 -10.36
C LEU A 56 28.45 1.19 -9.78
N GLU A 57 29.49 1.58 -9.03
CA GLU A 57 30.43 0.67 -8.39
C GLU A 57 29.80 -0.21 -7.28
N ASP A 58 28.68 0.24 -6.70
CA ASP A 58 27.91 -0.51 -5.70
C ASP A 58 26.85 -1.43 -6.33
N ILE A 59 26.65 -1.35 -7.65
CA ILE A 59 25.74 -2.22 -8.40
C ILE A 59 26.54 -3.41 -8.94
N PRO A 60 26.16 -4.65 -8.64
CA PRO A 60 26.92 -5.81 -9.10
C PRO A 60 26.91 -5.94 -10.63
N ASP A 61 28.05 -6.32 -11.22
CA ASP A 61 28.18 -6.53 -12.66
C ASP A 61 27.14 -7.51 -13.20
N SER A 62 26.77 -8.53 -12.42
CA SER A 62 25.74 -9.49 -12.78
C SER A 62 24.39 -8.83 -13.05
N PHE A 63 24.02 -7.79 -12.29
CA PHE A 63 22.77 -7.05 -12.51
C PHE A 63 22.89 -6.13 -13.74
N ILE A 64 24.01 -5.41 -13.87
CA ILE A 64 24.26 -4.54 -15.02
C ILE A 64 24.20 -5.35 -16.32
N LEU A 65 24.89 -6.48 -16.39
CA LEU A 65 24.90 -7.35 -17.55
C LEU A 65 23.53 -7.96 -17.83
N ALA A 66 22.78 -8.33 -16.80
CA ALA A 66 21.41 -8.84 -16.95
C ALA A 66 20.47 -7.77 -17.56
N VAL A 67 20.51 -6.54 -17.05
CA VAL A 67 19.72 -5.42 -17.57
C VAL A 67 20.06 -5.12 -19.02
N ILE A 68 21.34 -4.99 -19.34
CA ILE A 68 21.79 -4.70 -20.71
C ILE A 68 21.35 -5.82 -21.67
N SER A 69 21.50 -7.07 -21.27
CA SER A 69 21.14 -8.24 -22.10
C SER A 69 19.66 -8.30 -22.42
N VAL A 70 18.79 -7.92 -21.48
CA VAL A 70 17.33 -8.08 -21.64
C VAL A 70 16.65 -6.81 -22.18
N GLU A 71 17.15 -5.63 -21.81
CA GLU A 71 16.52 -4.35 -22.14
C GLU A 71 17.16 -3.68 -23.36
N ASP A 72 18.49 -3.70 -23.48
CA ASP A 72 19.20 -2.93 -24.51
C ASP A 72 20.63 -3.46 -24.76
N LYS A 73 20.74 -4.57 -25.47
CA LYS A 73 22.04 -5.22 -25.72
C LYS A 73 23.06 -4.36 -26.47
N ASN A 74 22.60 -3.34 -27.19
CA ASN A 74 23.45 -2.42 -27.94
C ASN A 74 23.69 -1.11 -27.19
N PHE A 75 23.39 -1.05 -25.88
CA PHE A 75 23.39 0.17 -25.08
C PHE A 75 24.65 1.02 -25.27
N TYR A 76 25.82 0.42 -25.21
CA TYR A 76 27.10 1.12 -25.36
C TYR A 76 27.44 1.53 -26.81
N SER A 77 26.68 1.07 -27.81
CA SER A 77 27.00 1.29 -29.24
C SER A 77 26.11 2.31 -29.94
N HIS A 78 24.93 2.63 -29.41
CA HIS A 78 24.04 3.63 -30.00
C HIS A 78 24.04 4.95 -29.19
N HIS A 79 23.40 5.99 -29.75
CA HIS A 79 23.29 7.32 -29.14
C HIS A 79 21.81 7.67 -28.82
N GLY A 80 21.25 7.01 -27.81
CA GLY A 80 19.89 7.23 -27.30
C GLY A 80 18.80 6.39 -27.99
N VAL A 81 18.97 6.03 -29.26
CA VAL A 81 18.01 5.28 -30.07
C VAL A 81 18.70 4.16 -30.80
N ASP A 82 18.23 2.93 -30.65
CA ASP A 82 18.67 1.78 -31.44
C ASP A 82 17.69 1.52 -32.62
N PHE A 83 18.00 2.13 -33.78
CA PHE A 83 17.18 1.93 -34.99
C PHE A 83 17.20 0.48 -35.48
N THR A 84 18.30 -0.25 -35.25
CA THR A 84 18.42 -1.65 -35.63
C THR A 84 17.58 -2.54 -34.74
N GLY A 85 17.55 -2.24 -33.45
CA GLY A 85 16.69 -2.88 -32.47
C GLY A 85 15.21 -2.65 -32.74
N ILE A 86 14.81 -1.42 -33.08
CA ILE A 86 13.42 -1.09 -33.45
C ILE A 86 12.98 -1.89 -34.69
N LEU A 87 13.82 -1.95 -35.73
CA LEU A 87 13.48 -2.70 -36.96
C LEU A 87 13.37 -4.21 -36.66
N ARG A 88 14.27 -4.76 -35.83
CA ARG A 88 14.24 -6.14 -35.39
C ARG A 88 12.97 -6.46 -34.62
N ALA A 89 12.63 -5.62 -33.63
CA ALA A 89 11.41 -5.76 -32.82
C ALA A 89 10.15 -5.73 -33.71
N LEU A 90 10.09 -4.81 -34.67
CA LEU A 90 8.98 -4.71 -35.64
C LEU A 90 8.82 -6.00 -36.45
N LEU A 91 9.93 -6.53 -36.98
CA LEU A 91 9.89 -7.76 -37.77
C LEU A 91 9.50 -8.97 -36.93
N THR A 92 9.95 -9.05 -35.69
CA THR A 92 9.58 -10.10 -34.73
C THR A 92 8.08 -10.05 -34.43
N ASN A 93 7.57 -8.88 -34.07
CA ASN A 93 6.16 -8.67 -33.75
C ASN A 93 5.23 -9.00 -34.94
N ILE A 94 5.63 -8.63 -36.19
CA ILE A 94 4.90 -9.00 -37.40
C ILE A 94 4.88 -10.52 -37.61
N ARG A 95 6.01 -11.21 -37.35
CA ARG A 95 6.09 -12.66 -37.52
C ARG A 95 5.29 -13.45 -36.50
N GLN A 96 5.23 -12.95 -35.24
CA GLN A 96 4.54 -13.61 -34.14
C GLN A 96 3.07 -13.20 -34.01
N GLY A 97 2.64 -12.13 -34.69
CA GLY A 97 1.27 -11.63 -34.64
C GLY A 97 0.89 -10.94 -33.34
N GLU A 98 1.88 -10.71 -32.45
CA GLU A 98 1.71 -10.08 -31.14
C GLU A 98 2.93 -9.19 -30.79
N VAL A 99 2.77 -8.32 -29.78
CA VAL A 99 3.86 -7.45 -29.32
C VAL A 99 4.80 -8.23 -28.40
N ALA A 100 5.66 -9.04 -28.99
CA ALA A 100 6.57 -9.93 -28.28
C ALA A 100 7.95 -9.30 -27.95
N ALA A 101 8.35 -8.22 -28.66
CA ALA A 101 9.63 -7.56 -28.45
C ALA A 101 9.46 -6.05 -28.28
N GLY A 102 10.08 -5.49 -27.26
CA GLY A 102 10.20 -4.05 -27.02
C GLY A 102 11.40 -3.46 -27.77
N GLY A 103 11.25 -2.26 -28.35
CA GLY A 103 12.33 -1.56 -29.06
C GLY A 103 12.77 -0.26 -28.37
N SER A 104 12.47 -0.06 -27.09
CA SER A 104 12.90 1.13 -26.35
C SER A 104 14.25 0.88 -25.69
N THR A 105 15.17 1.85 -25.81
CA THR A 105 16.51 1.77 -25.21
C THR A 105 16.49 2.11 -23.70
N ILE A 106 17.55 1.77 -22.98
CA ILE A 106 17.78 2.18 -21.59
C ILE A 106 17.70 3.71 -21.50
N SER A 107 18.34 4.47 -22.40
CA SER A 107 18.28 5.94 -22.44
C SER A 107 16.86 6.47 -22.60
N GLN A 108 16.02 5.82 -23.43
CA GLN A 108 14.61 6.19 -23.59
C GLN A 108 13.79 5.90 -22.32
N GLN A 109 14.06 4.75 -21.67
CA GLN A 109 13.38 4.41 -20.41
C GLN A 109 13.80 5.36 -19.30
N THR A 110 15.08 5.72 -19.22
CA THR A 110 15.60 6.72 -18.26
C THR A 110 14.97 8.09 -18.50
N ALA A 111 14.92 8.54 -19.75
CA ALA A 111 14.25 9.79 -20.12
C ALA A 111 12.76 9.80 -19.74
N LYS A 112 12.07 8.70 -19.97
CA LYS A 112 10.68 8.52 -19.54
C LYS A 112 10.54 8.64 -18.03
N ASN A 113 11.38 7.92 -17.29
CA ASN A 113 11.29 7.86 -15.83
C ASN A 113 11.62 9.20 -15.16
N LEU A 114 12.58 9.96 -15.71
CA LEU A 114 13.02 11.25 -15.14
C LEU A 114 12.10 12.41 -15.52
N PHE A 115 11.62 12.46 -16.78
CA PHE A 115 11.05 13.70 -17.33
C PHE A 115 9.60 13.59 -17.80
N LEU A 116 9.01 12.38 -17.88
CA LEU A 116 7.70 12.17 -18.49
C LEU A 116 6.71 11.50 -17.55
N THR A 117 5.43 11.68 -17.83
CA THR A 117 4.33 10.98 -17.16
C THR A 117 4.08 9.60 -17.78
N ASN A 118 3.30 8.75 -17.10
CA ASN A 118 2.94 7.40 -17.58
C ASN A 118 1.84 7.39 -18.67
N GLU A 119 1.45 8.55 -19.19
CA GLU A 119 0.45 8.63 -20.25
C GLU A 119 0.91 7.91 -21.52
N ARG A 120 0.01 7.15 -22.16
CA ARG A 120 0.29 6.43 -23.41
C ARG A 120 -0.13 7.25 -24.61
N THR A 121 0.62 8.33 -24.92
CA THR A 121 0.36 9.20 -26.07
C THR A 121 1.54 9.20 -27.06
N LEU A 122 1.26 9.45 -28.34
CA LEU A 122 2.31 9.61 -29.35
C LEU A 122 3.21 10.82 -29.05
N THR A 123 2.62 11.90 -28.56
CA THR A 123 3.37 13.12 -28.16
C THR A 123 4.38 12.81 -27.06
N ARG A 124 3.98 12.03 -26.05
CA ARG A 124 4.88 11.55 -25.01
C ARG A 124 6.02 10.71 -25.60
N LYS A 125 5.73 9.79 -26.52
CA LYS A 125 6.76 8.92 -27.12
C LYS A 125 7.76 9.73 -27.97
N ILE A 126 7.31 10.80 -28.64
CA ILE A 126 8.20 11.73 -29.35
C ILE A 126 9.11 12.47 -28.36
N LYS A 127 8.56 13.01 -27.26
CA LYS A 127 9.36 13.67 -26.21
C LYS A 127 10.39 12.72 -25.62
N GLU A 128 10.02 11.48 -25.33
CA GLU A 128 10.92 10.43 -24.84
C GLU A 128 12.13 10.23 -25.75
N LEU A 129 11.89 10.17 -27.06
CA LEU A 129 12.96 10.06 -28.05
C LEU A 129 13.94 11.25 -27.99
N PHE A 130 13.42 12.48 -27.96
CA PHE A 130 14.24 13.68 -27.90
C PHE A 130 15.03 13.78 -26.59
N TYR A 131 14.40 13.47 -25.47
CA TYR A 131 15.06 13.49 -24.18
C TYR A 131 16.12 12.39 -24.06
N ALA A 132 15.92 11.23 -24.66
CA ALA A 132 16.93 10.19 -24.72
C ALA A 132 18.19 10.65 -25.50
N ILE A 133 18.00 11.32 -26.65
CA ILE A 133 19.13 11.87 -27.42
C ILE A 133 19.84 12.98 -26.64
N GLN A 134 19.10 13.81 -25.91
CA GLN A 134 19.71 14.86 -25.07
C GLN A 134 20.46 14.28 -23.88
N LEU A 135 19.91 13.25 -23.20
CA LEU A 135 20.64 12.54 -22.15
C LEU A 135 22.00 12.03 -22.62
N GLU A 136 22.05 11.43 -23.80
CA GLU A 136 23.30 10.91 -24.39
C GLU A 136 24.29 12.01 -24.82
N ARG A 137 23.84 13.26 -24.90
CA ARG A 137 24.70 14.41 -25.19
C ARG A 137 25.30 15.00 -23.91
N GLU A 138 24.56 14.97 -22.82
CA GLU A 138 24.90 15.62 -21.56
C GLU A 138 25.61 14.67 -20.58
N TYR A 139 25.31 13.36 -20.67
CA TYR A 139 25.77 12.34 -19.73
C TYR A 139 26.45 11.19 -20.44
N SER A 140 27.45 10.61 -19.79
CA SER A 140 28.10 9.38 -20.21
C SER A 140 27.14 8.17 -20.13
N LYS A 141 27.47 7.09 -20.80
CA LYS A 141 26.72 5.82 -20.74
C LYS A 141 26.59 5.32 -19.30
N ASP A 142 27.65 5.37 -18.52
CA ASP A 142 27.67 4.92 -17.14
C ASP A 142 26.81 5.77 -16.22
N GLU A 143 26.78 7.09 -16.44
CA GLU A 143 25.87 7.98 -15.72
C GLU A 143 24.41 7.70 -16.08
N ILE A 144 24.09 7.47 -17.36
CA ILE A 144 22.74 7.13 -17.81
C ILE A 144 22.30 5.77 -17.22
N LEU A 145 23.19 4.78 -17.20
CA LEU A 145 22.94 3.48 -16.61
C LEU A 145 22.73 3.57 -15.10
N THR A 146 23.52 4.39 -14.43
CA THR A 146 23.35 4.68 -13.00
C THR A 146 21.99 5.31 -12.71
N MET A 147 21.58 6.31 -13.51
CA MET A 147 20.24 6.92 -13.40
C MET A 147 19.13 5.89 -13.64
N TYR A 148 19.28 5.03 -14.64
CA TYR A 148 18.33 3.94 -14.94
C TYR A 148 18.19 3.02 -13.73
N CYS A 149 19.31 2.48 -13.24
CA CYS A 149 19.32 1.52 -12.12
C CYS A 149 18.76 2.09 -10.82
N ASN A 150 18.87 3.41 -10.61
CA ASN A 150 18.34 4.09 -9.43
C ASN A 150 16.88 4.56 -9.58
N THR A 151 16.31 4.57 -10.79
CA THR A 151 14.96 5.14 -11.02
C THR A 151 13.93 4.17 -11.56
N ILE A 152 14.35 3.00 -12.05
CA ILE A 152 13.43 2.01 -12.61
C ILE A 152 12.54 1.39 -11.51
N TYR A 153 11.28 1.13 -11.86
CA TYR A 153 10.30 0.55 -10.94
C TYR A 153 10.29 -0.98 -11.03
N PHE A 154 10.42 -1.63 -9.88
CA PHE A 154 10.47 -3.09 -9.73
C PHE A 154 9.18 -3.72 -9.17
N GLY A 155 8.18 -2.92 -8.85
CA GLY A 155 6.98 -3.37 -8.12
C GLY A 155 7.10 -3.13 -6.61
N GLN A 156 6.00 -3.31 -5.85
CA GLN A 156 5.95 -3.14 -4.39
C GLN A 156 6.44 -1.76 -3.88
N GLY A 157 6.34 -0.72 -4.69
CA GLY A 157 6.88 0.60 -4.36
C GLY A 157 8.41 0.71 -4.46
N ALA A 158 9.11 -0.32 -4.92
CA ALA A 158 10.56 -0.34 -5.04
C ALA A 158 11.02 0.40 -6.31
N TYR A 159 11.60 1.57 -6.14
CA TYR A 159 12.29 2.34 -7.18
C TYR A 159 13.80 2.26 -6.97
N GLY A 160 14.51 1.80 -8.00
CA GLY A 160 15.95 1.56 -7.95
C GLY A 160 16.34 0.18 -7.42
N VAL A 161 17.51 -0.29 -7.87
CA VAL A 161 18.01 -1.65 -7.62
C VAL A 161 18.31 -1.91 -6.14
N GLU A 162 18.80 -0.91 -5.41
CA GLU A 162 19.11 -1.06 -3.98
C GLU A 162 17.82 -1.32 -3.16
N VAL A 163 16.77 -0.54 -3.45
CA VAL A 163 15.47 -0.75 -2.80
C VAL A 163 14.85 -2.08 -3.22
N ALA A 164 14.95 -2.46 -4.49
CA ALA A 164 14.47 -3.75 -4.96
C ALA A 164 15.18 -4.92 -4.28
N ALA A 165 16.51 -4.86 -4.14
CA ALA A 165 17.29 -5.89 -3.45
C ALA A 165 16.85 -6.04 -1.97
N ARG A 166 16.68 -4.93 -1.28
CA ARG A 166 16.17 -4.92 0.11
C ARG A 166 14.72 -5.42 0.20
N THR A 167 13.87 -5.01 -0.74
CA THR A 167 12.45 -5.39 -0.74
C THR A 167 12.28 -6.89 -0.98
N PHE A 168 12.96 -7.46 -1.96
CA PHE A 168 12.72 -8.86 -2.36
C PHE A 168 13.64 -9.88 -1.69
N PHE A 169 14.85 -9.45 -1.26
CA PHE A 169 15.88 -10.35 -0.72
C PHE A 169 16.44 -9.93 0.64
N ALA A 170 15.95 -8.83 1.24
CA ALA A 170 16.37 -8.30 2.54
C ALA A 170 17.89 -8.02 2.66
N LYS A 171 18.57 -7.67 1.56
CA LYS A 171 20.01 -7.40 1.51
C LYS A 171 20.34 -6.23 0.58
N PRO A 172 21.52 -5.61 0.70
CA PRO A 172 21.96 -4.55 -0.20
C PRO A 172 22.20 -5.08 -1.62
N ALA A 173 22.06 -4.24 -2.64
CA ALA A 173 22.23 -4.60 -4.05
C ALA A 173 23.58 -5.24 -4.35
N ARG A 174 24.67 -4.74 -3.74
CA ARG A 174 26.04 -5.29 -3.91
C ARG A 174 26.19 -6.77 -3.54
N GLU A 175 25.25 -7.33 -2.79
CA GLU A 175 25.26 -8.72 -2.35
C GLU A 175 24.36 -9.64 -3.18
N LEU A 176 23.75 -9.11 -4.27
CA LEU A 176 22.93 -9.92 -5.16
C LEU A 176 23.75 -10.97 -5.88
N THR A 177 23.26 -12.20 -5.90
CA THR A 177 23.81 -13.28 -6.72
C THR A 177 23.39 -13.11 -8.18
N LEU A 178 23.98 -13.89 -9.10
CA LEU A 178 23.56 -13.90 -10.51
C LEU A 178 22.06 -14.26 -10.65
N ALA A 179 21.59 -15.23 -9.89
CA ALA A 179 20.19 -15.65 -9.92
C ALA A 179 19.24 -14.53 -9.50
N GLU A 180 19.56 -13.81 -8.44
CA GLU A 180 18.77 -12.69 -7.94
C GLU A 180 18.84 -11.46 -8.85
N SER A 181 20.04 -11.18 -9.38
CA SER A 181 20.26 -10.13 -10.37
C SER A 181 19.42 -10.34 -11.64
N ALA A 182 19.41 -11.55 -12.16
CA ALA A 182 18.61 -11.92 -13.33
C ALA A 182 17.11 -11.84 -13.05
N LEU A 183 16.66 -12.21 -11.85
CA LEU A 183 15.27 -12.06 -11.46
C LEU A 183 14.88 -10.57 -11.43
N LEU A 184 15.63 -9.74 -10.70
CA LEU A 184 15.33 -8.31 -10.62
C LEU A 184 15.36 -7.65 -12.00
N ALA A 185 16.34 -7.93 -12.85
CA ALA A 185 16.40 -7.38 -14.20
C ALA A 185 15.20 -7.76 -15.08
N GLY A 186 14.50 -8.84 -14.73
CA GLY A 186 13.29 -9.28 -15.41
C GLY A 186 12.00 -8.54 -15.01
N LEU A 187 11.93 -8.01 -13.77
CA LEU A 187 10.70 -7.44 -13.21
C LEU A 187 10.19 -6.17 -13.93
N PRO A 188 11.03 -5.22 -14.39
CA PRO A 188 10.57 -3.96 -14.97
C PRO A 188 9.66 -4.08 -16.19
N GLN A 189 9.70 -5.19 -16.90
CA GLN A 189 8.83 -5.44 -18.04
C GLN A 189 7.35 -5.50 -17.64
N TRP A 190 7.04 -6.13 -16.50
CA TRP A 190 5.68 -6.25 -15.96
C TRP A 190 5.72 -6.39 -14.42
N PRO A 191 6.03 -5.30 -13.67
CA PRO A 191 6.35 -5.35 -12.24
C PRO A 191 5.28 -5.98 -11.36
N ASN A 192 4.00 -5.79 -11.73
CA ASN A 192 2.89 -6.37 -10.97
C ASN A 192 2.66 -7.85 -11.31
N GLY A 193 2.86 -8.26 -12.58
CA GLY A 193 2.63 -9.63 -13.02
C GLY A 193 3.79 -10.59 -12.71
N TYR A 194 5.02 -10.08 -12.63
CA TYR A 194 6.20 -10.85 -12.23
C TYR A 194 6.55 -10.67 -10.76
N ASN A 195 5.62 -10.16 -9.95
CA ASN A 195 5.84 -9.97 -8.52
C ASN A 195 6.01 -11.31 -7.80
N PRO A 196 7.20 -11.62 -7.24
CA PRO A 196 7.48 -12.93 -6.63
C PRO A 196 6.67 -13.21 -5.36
N TYR A 197 6.08 -12.19 -4.72
CA TYR A 197 5.17 -12.37 -3.58
C TYR A 197 3.75 -12.75 -3.99
N VAL A 198 3.38 -12.53 -5.26
CA VAL A 198 2.05 -12.84 -5.80
C VAL A 198 2.11 -14.10 -6.65
N ASP A 199 3.07 -14.16 -7.59
CA ASP A 199 3.30 -15.30 -8.48
C ASP A 199 4.80 -15.62 -8.60
N PRO A 200 5.34 -16.43 -7.67
CA PRO A 200 6.74 -16.84 -7.71
C PRO A 200 7.12 -17.58 -9.00
N GLN A 201 6.18 -18.33 -9.59
CA GLN A 201 6.46 -19.11 -10.79
C GLN A 201 6.60 -18.22 -12.04
N ALA A 202 5.77 -17.19 -12.16
CA ALA A 202 5.91 -16.19 -13.21
C ALA A 202 7.23 -15.44 -13.10
N ALA A 203 7.65 -15.07 -11.87
CA ALA A 203 8.93 -14.42 -11.60
C ALA A 203 10.12 -15.30 -12.01
N ILE A 204 10.13 -16.57 -11.60
CA ILE A 204 11.18 -17.56 -11.95
C ILE A 204 11.20 -17.83 -13.47
N SER A 205 10.03 -17.92 -14.10
CA SER A 205 9.95 -18.10 -15.55
C SER A 205 10.55 -16.90 -16.29
N ARG A 206 10.33 -15.69 -15.79
CA ARG A 206 10.92 -14.47 -16.33
C ARG A 206 12.43 -14.40 -16.09
N GLN A 207 12.93 -14.79 -14.92
CA GLN A 207 14.36 -14.92 -14.61
C GLN A 207 15.07 -15.83 -15.64
N LYS A 208 14.50 -17.00 -15.95
CA LYS A 208 15.08 -17.93 -16.94
C LYS A 208 15.20 -17.30 -18.33
N ILE A 209 14.25 -16.46 -18.72
CA ILE A 209 14.34 -15.71 -19.98
C ILE A 209 15.54 -14.75 -19.93
N VAL A 210 15.75 -14.04 -18.82
CA VAL A 210 16.90 -13.15 -18.64
C VAL A 210 18.22 -13.93 -18.73
N LEU A 211 18.34 -15.01 -17.97
CA LEU A 211 19.54 -15.87 -17.98
C LEU A 211 19.84 -16.44 -19.37
N ASN A 212 18.81 -16.85 -20.13
CA ASN A 212 18.99 -17.30 -21.51
C ASN A 212 19.52 -16.16 -22.41
N ARG A 213 19.00 -14.93 -22.24
CA ARG A 213 19.50 -13.77 -22.97
C ARG A 213 20.97 -13.47 -22.64
N MET A 214 21.35 -13.57 -21.37
CA MET A 214 22.74 -13.38 -20.95
C MET A 214 23.69 -14.42 -21.60
N VAL A 215 23.26 -15.66 -21.78
CA VAL A 215 24.02 -16.68 -22.54
C VAL A 215 24.06 -16.35 -24.03
N GLU A 216 22.94 -15.96 -24.64
CA GLU A 216 22.86 -15.56 -26.07
C GLU A 216 23.80 -14.39 -26.40
N GLU A 217 23.97 -13.44 -25.47
CA GLU A 217 24.87 -12.29 -25.60
C GLU A 217 26.31 -12.62 -25.10
N ALA A 218 26.59 -13.88 -24.74
CA ALA A 218 27.89 -14.39 -24.30
C ALA A 218 28.48 -13.62 -23.07
N VAL A 219 27.63 -13.09 -22.20
CA VAL A 219 28.05 -12.42 -20.94
C VAL A 219 28.13 -13.38 -19.76
N ILE A 220 27.50 -14.54 -19.85
CA ILE A 220 27.65 -15.67 -18.93
C ILE A 220 27.78 -16.98 -19.73
N THR A 221 28.34 -17.99 -19.10
CA THR A 221 28.43 -19.37 -19.65
C THR A 221 27.12 -20.15 -19.41
N VAL A 222 26.95 -21.27 -20.10
CA VAL A 222 25.84 -22.20 -19.88
C VAL A 222 25.93 -22.82 -18.48
N GLU A 223 27.11 -23.04 -17.96
CA GLU A 223 27.37 -23.57 -16.63
C GLU A 223 26.90 -22.60 -15.55
N GLU A 224 27.26 -21.32 -15.64
CA GLU A 224 26.82 -20.26 -14.71
C GLU A 224 25.29 -20.08 -14.75
N LYS A 225 24.70 -20.11 -15.94
CA LYS A 225 23.22 -20.10 -16.06
C LYS A 225 22.61 -21.29 -15.32
N ASN A 226 23.11 -22.52 -15.55
CA ASN A 226 22.54 -23.71 -14.93
C ASN A 226 22.71 -23.71 -13.40
N GLU A 227 23.77 -23.11 -12.88
CA GLU A 227 23.99 -22.92 -11.45
C GLU A 227 22.97 -21.89 -10.90
N ALA A 228 22.81 -20.76 -11.57
CA ALA A 228 21.84 -19.73 -11.18
C ALA A 228 20.39 -20.26 -11.20
N GLU A 229 20.01 -21.11 -12.18
CA GLU A 229 18.69 -21.72 -12.23
C GLU A 229 18.42 -22.77 -11.12
N ARG A 230 19.47 -23.37 -10.55
CA ARG A 230 19.35 -24.31 -9.42
C ARG A 230 19.36 -23.62 -8.07
N GLN A 231 19.82 -22.36 -8.00
CA GLN A 231 19.82 -21.60 -6.77
C GLN A 231 18.38 -21.40 -6.30
N GLU A 232 18.08 -21.84 -5.07
CA GLU A 232 16.80 -21.54 -4.44
C GLU A 232 16.73 -20.05 -4.12
N LEU A 233 15.72 -19.37 -4.65
CA LEU A 233 15.46 -17.98 -4.38
C LEU A 233 14.57 -17.85 -3.14
N VAL A 234 15.14 -17.33 -2.08
CA VAL A 234 14.41 -17.06 -0.84
C VAL A 234 13.89 -15.63 -0.87
N PHE A 235 12.60 -15.46 -1.14
CA PHE A 235 11.95 -14.16 -1.08
C PHE A 235 11.65 -13.84 0.38
N GLN A 236 12.50 -13.06 0.98
CA GLN A 236 12.25 -12.48 2.29
C GLN A 236 11.68 -11.09 2.08
N ARG A 237 10.46 -10.87 2.54
CA ARG A 237 10.10 -9.50 2.83
C ARG A 237 11.12 -9.01 3.83
N ALA A 238 11.89 -7.97 3.47
CA ALA A 238 12.60 -7.23 4.50
C ALA A 238 11.60 -7.05 5.64
N PRO A 239 11.95 -7.38 6.90
CA PRO A 239 11.09 -7.03 7.99
C PRO A 239 10.68 -5.60 7.68
N TYR A 240 9.39 -5.35 7.54
CA TYR A 240 8.91 -3.99 7.39
C TYR A 240 9.57 -3.28 8.56
N MET A 241 10.68 -2.62 8.26
CA MET A 241 11.31 -1.69 9.18
C MET A 241 10.36 -0.50 9.21
N GLY A 242 9.09 -0.87 9.34
CA GLY A 242 7.99 -0.01 9.55
C GLY A 242 8.35 0.64 10.84
N GLY A 243 8.84 1.83 10.73
CA GLY A 243 9.11 2.65 11.83
C GLY A 243 8.04 2.52 12.91
N ASP A 244 8.01 3.39 13.78
CA ASP A 244 7.29 3.32 15.02
C ASP A 244 5.76 3.04 14.91
N ALA A 245 5.14 3.07 13.70
CA ALA A 245 3.70 2.90 13.47
C ALA A 245 3.31 2.26 12.11
N PRO A 246 3.61 0.97 11.87
CA PRO A 246 3.48 0.35 10.53
C PRO A 246 2.06 0.35 9.95
N TYR A 247 1.04 0.10 10.75
CA TYR A 247 -0.36 0.11 10.31
C TYR A 247 -0.85 1.52 9.98
N PHE A 248 -0.44 2.52 10.77
CA PHE A 248 -0.75 3.91 10.49
C PHE A 248 -0.06 4.38 9.20
N MET A 249 1.22 4.06 9.04
CA MET A 249 1.99 4.40 7.85
C MET A 249 1.45 3.74 6.58
N ALA A 250 0.94 2.50 6.68
CA ALA A 250 0.27 1.85 5.55
C ALA A 250 -1.00 2.60 5.14
N MET A 251 -1.82 3.02 6.11
CA MET A 251 -3.02 3.81 5.88
C MET A 251 -2.68 5.16 5.21
N VAL A 252 -1.69 5.88 5.72
CA VAL A 252 -1.21 7.14 5.14
C VAL A 252 -0.71 6.92 3.71
N LYS A 253 0.09 5.90 3.49
CA LYS A 253 0.60 5.54 2.16
C LYS A 253 -0.53 5.29 1.16
N ASP A 254 -1.52 4.46 1.52
CA ASP A 254 -2.64 4.12 0.65
C ASP A 254 -3.48 5.36 0.32
N TYR A 255 -3.75 6.22 1.29
CA TYR A 255 -4.41 7.50 1.07
C TYR A 255 -3.65 8.39 0.07
N LEU A 256 -2.33 8.53 0.27
CA LEU A 256 -1.48 9.35 -0.58
C LEU A 256 -1.40 8.80 -2.01
N ILE A 257 -1.23 7.48 -2.18
CA ILE A 257 -1.19 6.84 -3.50
C ILE A 257 -2.50 7.05 -4.25
N ASN A 258 -3.63 6.87 -3.58
CA ASN A 258 -4.95 7.08 -4.17
C ASN A 258 -5.21 8.55 -4.55
N THR A 259 -4.62 9.50 -3.81
CA THR A 259 -4.83 10.93 -4.03
C THR A 259 -3.84 11.53 -5.03
N TYR A 260 -2.56 11.17 -4.95
CA TYR A 260 -1.47 11.82 -5.70
C TYR A 260 -0.78 10.87 -6.69
N GLY A 261 -1.03 9.57 -6.62
CA GLY A 261 -0.37 8.53 -7.41
C GLY A 261 1.01 8.16 -6.87
N GLU A 262 1.43 6.91 -7.14
CA GLU A 262 2.67 6.32 -6.62
C GLU A 262 3.90 7.18 -6.87
N ARG A 263 4.06 7.69 -8.10
CA ARG A 263 5.25 8.47 -8.48
C ARG A 263 5.41 9.73 -7.60
N MET A 264 4.34 10.48 -7.37
CA MET A 264 4.39 11.67 -6.53
C MET A 264 4.72 11.31 -5.08
N VAL A 265 4.14 10.23 -4.58
CA VAL A 265 4.34 9.78 -3.19
C VAL A 265 5.79 9.35 -2.95
N PHE A 266 6.39 8.61 -3.88
CA PHE A 266 7.73 8.03 -3.66
C PHE A 266 8.88 8.86 -4.21
N GLN A 267 8.64 9.72 -5.20
CA GLN A 267 9.69 10.47 -5.92
C GLN A 267 9.45 11.98 -5.96
N GLY A 268 8.30 12.45 -5.47
CA GLY A 268 7.91 13.86 -5.57
C GLY A 268 8.43 14.75 -4.44
N GLY A 269 9.16 14.21 -3.45
CA GLY A 269 9.71 14.99 -2.34
C GLY A 269 8.64 15.61 -1.44
N LEU A 270 7.50 14.93 -1.25
CA LEU A 270 6.40 15.44 -0.41
C LEU A 270 6.86 15.55 1.05
N ARG A 271 6.40 16.61 1.71
CA ARG A 271 6.48 16.76 3.17
C ARG A 271 5.09 16.54 3.74
N ILE A 272 4.91 15.38 4.35
CA ILE A 272 3.60 14.89 4.79
C ILE A 272 3.52 15.03 6.30
N HIS A 273 2.72 15.96 6.79
CA HIS A 273 2.46 16.14 8.22
C HIS A 273 1.23 15.34 8.60
N THR A 274 1.38 14.47 9.60
CA THR A 274 0.32 13.60 10.10
C THR A 274 -0.11 14.00 11.50
N THR A 275 -1.17 13.36 11.97
CA THR A 275 -1.72 13.55 13.30
C THR A 275 -1.13 12.56 14.33
N LEU A 276 -0.28 11.63 13.89
CA LEU A 276 0.36 10.64 14.77
C LEU A 276 1.21 11.34 15.83
N ASP A 277 1.12 10.90 17.05
CA ASP A 277 2.00 11.27 18.15
C ASP A 277 2.94 10.10 18.44
N LEU A 278 4.24 10.25 18.12
CA LEU A 278 5.22 9.19 18.29
C LEU A 278 5.40 8.76 19.74
N GLN A 279 5.25 9.66 20.72
CA GLN A 279 5.37 9.32 22.14
C GLN A 279 4.17 8.48 22.59
N LEU A 280 2.96 8.88 22.15
CA LEU A 280 1.75 8.12 22.45
C LEU A 280 1.74 6.77 21.70
N GLN A 281 2.23 6.72 20.48
CA GLN A 281 2.38 5.46 19.73
C GLN A 281 3.33 4.49 20.42
N GLU A 282 4.47 4.96 20.91
CA GLU A 282 5.41 4.14 21.66
C GLU A 282 4.79 3.61 22.97
N ALA A 283 4.10 4.47 23.70
CA ALA A 283 3.36 4.06 24.90
C ALA A 283 2.28 3.02 24.58
N ALA A 284 1.57 3.19 23.45
CA ALA A 284 0.58 2.23 22.96
C ALA A 284 1.23 0.88 22.58
N ASN A 285 2.38 0.90 21.89
CA ASN A 285 3.13 -0.31 21.53
C ASN A 285 3.53 -1.10 22.78
N GLN A 286 4.07 -0.42 23.80
CA GLN A 286 4.47 -1.05 25.08
C GLN A 286 3.25 -1.63 25.82
N ALA A 287 2.17 -0.86 25.94
CA ALA A 287 0.95 -1.30 26.61
C ALA A 287 0.33 -2.51 25.88
N TYR A 288 0.28 -2.47 24.55
CA TYR A 288 -0.23 -3.55 23.72
C TYR A 288 0.62 -4.82 23.88
N HIS A 289 1.95 -4.70 23.79
CA HIS A 289 2.86 -5.83 23.97
C HIS A 289 2.69 -6.46 25.35
N ASN A 290 2.71 -5.67 26.41
CA ASN A 290 2.55 -6.14 27.78
C ASN A 290 1.18 -6.79 28.03
N GLY A 291 0.11 -6.23 27.44
CA GLY A 291 -1.25 -6.75 27.58
C GLY A 291 -1.50 -8.05 26.82
N THR A 292 -0.78 -8.29 25.72
CA THR A 292 -1.03 -9.44 24.82
C THR A 292 0.01 -10.55 24.90
N GLN A 293 1.12 -10.36 25.62
CA GLN A 293 2.25 -11.30 25.64
C GLN A 293 1.89 -12.73 26.10
N ASN A 294 0.89 -12.85 26.98
CA ASN A 294 0.43 -14.14 27.52
C ASN A 294 -0.81 -14.69 26.81
N TRP A 295 -1.26 -14.06 25.73
CA TRP A 295 -2.40 -14.54 24.97
C TRP A 295 -2.01 -15.69 24.04
N ASP A 296 -3.01 -16.48 23.64
CA ASP A 296 -2.84 -17.44 22.55
C ASP A 296 -2.20 -16.74 21.35
N PRO A 297 -1.16 -17.33 20.71
CA PRO A 297 -0.50 -16.78 19.53
C PRO A 297 -1.46 -16.43 18.37
N ASP A 298 -2.55 -17.16 18.22
CA ASP A 298 -3.54 -16.95 17.17
C ASP A 298 -4.48 -15.76 17.46
N LEU A 299 -4.58 -15.33 18.72
CA LEU A 299 -5.39 -14.18 19.07
C LEU A 299 -4.74 -12.88 18.60
N GLN A 300 -5.55 -12.05 17.98
CA GLN A 300 -5.17 -10.73 17.50
C GLN A 300 -5.98 -9.66 18.24
N ALA A 301 -5.39 -8.49 18.38
CA ALA A 301 -6.05 -7.32 18.91
C ALA A 301 -5.73 -6.09 18.07
N ALA A 302 -6.48 -5.02 18.28
CA ALA A 302 -6.20 -3.71 17.71
C ALA A 302 -6.37 -2.64 18.80
N LEU A 303 -5.65 -1.53 18.65
CA LEU A 303 -5.74 -0.36 19.51
C LEU A 303 -5.78 0.88 18.63
N VAL A 304 -6.65 1.82 18.96
CA VAL A 304 -6.67 3.15 18.34
C VAL A 304 -6.90 4.19 19.43
N ALA A 305 -6.12 5.27 19.39
CA ALA A 305 -6.29 6.44 20.21
C ALA A 305 -6.69 7.64 19.33
N VAL A 306 -7.79 8.28 19.68
CA VAL A 306 -8.36 9.42 18.94
C VAL A 306 -8.44 10.61 19.90
N ASP A 307 -8.06 11.77 19.40
CA ASP A 307 -8.22 13.03 20.11
C ASP A 307 -9.72 13.40 20.15
N THR A 308 -10.26 13.58 21.36
CA THR A 308 -11.69 13.85 21.54
C THR A 308 -12.12 15.24 21.07
N GLN A 309 -11.19 16.19 20.87
CA GLN A 309 -11.50 17.54 20.47
C GLN A 309 -11.67 17.69 18.94
N ASN A 310 -10.92 16.90 18.16
CA ASN A 310 -10.85 17.09 16.71
C ASN A 310 -10.94 15.77 15.91
N GLY A 311 -11.01 14.61 16.56
CA GLY A 311 -11.11 13.30 15.92
C GLY A 311 -9.81 12.79 15.30
N GLU A 312 -8.68 13.43 15.56
CA GLU A 312 -7.38 13.04 14.99
C GLU A 312 -6.85 11.75 15.60
N ILE A 313 -6.33 10.86 14.76
CA ILE A 313 -5.69 9.61 15.21
C ILE A 313 -4.32 9.94 15.76
N ARG A 314 -4.10 9.68 17.05
CA ARG A 314 -2.83 9.91 17.77
C ARG A 314 -1.94 8.66 17.84
N ALA A 315 -2.55 7.48 17.94
CA ALA A 315 -1.83 6.20 17.92
C ALA A 315 -2.71 5.12 17.29
N LEU A 316 -2.08 4.13 16.63
CA LEU A 316 -2.80 3.06 15.96
C LEU A 316 -1.97 1.77 15.92
N ILE A 317 -2.56 0.66 16.38
CA ILE A 317 -2.03 -0.69 16.28
C ILE A 317 -3.11 -1.58 15.66
N GLY A 318 -2.83 -2.15 14.49
CA GLY A 318 -3.78 -2.97 13.75
C GLY A 318 -3.64 -4.48 13.98
N GLY A 319 -2.64 -4.91 14.73
CA GLY A 319 -2.36 -6.31 15.02
C GLY A 319 -1.03 -6.50 15.75
N ARG A 320 -0.68 -7.74 16.08
CA ARG A 320 0.54 -8.08 16.85
C ARG A 320 1.82 -7.80 16.09
N ASP A 321 1.83 -8.17 14.81
CA ASP A 321 3.01 -8.04 13.96
C ASP A 321 2.58 -7.75 12.52
N TYR A 322 2.99 -6.61 12.02
CA TYR A 322 2.67 -6.17 10.66
C TYR A 322 3.33 -7.04 9.59
N ALA A 323 4.52 -7.60 9.87
CA ALA A 323 5.24 -8.43 8.91
C ALA A 323 4.53 -9.75 8.64
N THR A 324 3.89 -10.33 9.66
CA THR A 324 3.12 -11.58 9.53
C THR A 324 1.69 -11.34 9.07
N SER A 325 1.10 -10.17 9.42
CA SER A 325 -0.26 -9.82 9.04
C SER A 325 -0.41 -8.31 8.88
N ASN A 326 -0.48 -7.84 7.63
CA ASN A 326 -0.70 -6.43 7.30
C ASN A 326 -2.18 -6.01 7.38
N TYR A 327 -3.09 -6.93 7.70
CA TYR A 327 -4.50 -6.63 7.87
C TYR A 327 -4.73 -5.73 9.09
N ASN A 328 -5.19 -4.50 8.83
CA ASN A 328 -5.43 -3.50 9.86
C ASN A 328 -6.79 -3.72 10.55
N ARG A 329 -6.77 -4.33 11.73
CA ARG A 329 -7.96 -4.74 12.46
C ARG A 329 -8.74 -3.59 13.12
N VAL A 330 -8.22 -2.36 13.07
CA VAL A 330 -9.03 -1.19 13.49
C VAL A 330 -10.22 -0.96 12.55
N TYR A 331 -10.19 -1.53 11.34
CA TYR A 331 -11.26 -1.53 10.36
C TYR A 331 -12.01 -2.86 10.26
N ALA A 332 -11.69 -3.83 11.11
CA ALA A 332 -12.42 -5.10 11.14
C ALA A 332 -13.83 -4.91 11.67
N GLN A 333 -14.82 -5.39 10.95
CA GLN A 333 -16.21 -5.44 11.40
C GLN A 333 -16.35 -6.50 12.50
N ARG A 334 -16.78 -6.07 13.68
CA ARG A 334 -16.96 -6.93 14.86
C ARG A 334 -18.13 -6.43 15.70
N GLN A 335 -18.80 -7.36 16.35
CA GLN A 335 -19.82 -7.03 17.32
C GLN A 335 -19.19 -6.31 18.53
N PRO A 336 -19.59 -5.07 18.83
CA PRO A 336 -19.00 -4.29 19.92
C PRO A 336 -19.45 -4.75 21.31
N GLY A 337 -20.49 -5.60 21.37
CA GLY A 337 -21.07 -6.02 22.62
C GLY A 337 -21.66 -4.85 23.43
N SER A 338 -21.63 -4.96 24.75
CA SER A 338 -22.18 -3.97 25.67
C SER A 338 -21.53 -2.57 25.58
N THR A 339 -20.41 -2.41 24.88
CA THR A 339 -19.84 -1.10 24.63
C THR A 339 -20.75 -0.23 23.75
N PHE A 340 -21.76 -0.82 23.09
CA PHE A 340 -22.75 -0.08 22.31
C PHE A 340 -23.85 0.58 23.16
N LYS A 341 -24.09 0.12 24.41
CA LYS A 341 -25.18 0.60 25.28
C LYS A 341 -25.22 2.11 25.50
N PRO A 342 -24.10 2.85 25.67
CA PRO A 342 -24.14 4.30 25.89
C PRO A 342 -24.87 5.08 24.80
N PHE A 343 -24.81 4.63 23.52
CA PHE A 343 -25.48 5.30 22.41
C PHE A 343 -27.01 5.20 22.52
N MET A 344 -27.52 4.06 22.93
CA MET A 344 -28.96 3.89 23.24
C MET A 344 -29.35 4.69 24.50
N TYR A 345 -28.55 4.66 25.57
CA TYR A 345 -28.86 5.42 26.76
C TYR A 345 -28.80 6.94 26.55
N SER A 346 -27.96 7.43 25.63
CA SER A 346 -27.97 8.86 25.24
C SER A 346 -29.28 9.24 24.60
N LEU A 347 -29.88 8.42 23.75
CA LEU A 347 -31.22 8.61 23.24
C LEU A 347 -32.26 8.57 24.34
N ALA A 348 -32.15 7.67 25.31
CA ALA A 348 -33.08 7.62 26.43
C ALA A 348 -33.14 8.97 27.22
N ILE A 349 -31.96 9.54 27.48
CA ILE A 349 -31.88 10.87 28.13
C ILE A 349 -32.49 11.97 27.24
N GLU A 350 -32.25 11.99 25.93
CA GLU A 350 -32.87 12.93 25.01
C GLU A 350 -34.40 12.78 24.95
N ALA A 351 -34.89 11.53 25.07
CA ALA A 351 -36.32 11.23 25.10
C ALA A 351 -37.00 11.56 26.43
N GLY A 352 -36.26 12.07 27.43
CA GLY A 352 -36.78 12.53 28.71
C GLY A 352 -36.66 11.54 29.86
N PHE A 353 -36.01 10.39 29.66
CA PHE A 353 -35.64 9.53 30.78
C PHE A 353 -34.56 10.21 31.63
N THR A 354 -34.56 9.88 32.92
CA THR A 354 -33.55 10.35 33.86
C THR A 354 -32.67 9.20 34.35
N ALA A 355 -31.50 9.52 34.87
CA ALA A 355 -30.61 8.51 35.46
C ALA A 355 -31.22 7.77 36.68
N ALA A 356 -32.31 8.34 37.27
CA ALA A 356 -33.00 7.78 38.43
C ALA A 356 -34.23 6.92 38.03
N ASP A 357 -34.66 6.92 36.79
CA ASP A 357 -35.80 6.13 36.34
C ASP A 357 -35.48 4.64 36.48
N GLN A 358 -36.43 3.88 36.96
CA GLN A 358 -36.24 2.48 37.32
C GLN A 358 -36.93 1.55 36.34
N ILE A 359 -36.21 0.50 35.93
CA ILE A 359 -36.69 -0.62 35.11
C ILE A 359 -36.45 -1.91 35.85
N GLN A 360 -37.41 -2.80 35.86
CA GLN A 360 -37.33 -4.09 36.54
C GLN A 360 -36.47 -5.07 35.69
N CYS A 361 -35.43 -5.67 36.30
CA CYS A 361 -34.70 -6.76 35.68
C CYS A 361 -35.35 -8.09 36.02
N GLU A 362 -36.26 -8.55 35.18
CA GLU A 362 -37.03 -9.80 35.32
C GLU A 362 -37.20 -10.47 33.97
N GLU A 363 -37.78 -11.66 33.93
CA GLU A 363 -38.10 -12.34 32.66
C GLU A 363 -39.10 -11.50 31.85
N VAL A 364 -38.71 -11.12 30.65
CA VAL A 364 -39.56 -10.39 29.69
C VAL A 364 -39.52 -11.10 28.34
N GLU A 365 -40.66 -11.08 27.65
CA GLU A 365 -40.81 -11.68 26.33
C GLU A 365 -41.21 -10.62 25.32
N PHE A 366 -40.56 -10.63 24.18
CA PHE A 366 -40.87 -9.77 23.06
C PHE A 366 -41.22 -10.62 21.83
N GLU A 367 -42.37 -10.40 21.25
CA GLU A 367 -42.74 -11.01 19.98
C GLU A 367 -42.05 -10.26 18.84
N LEU A 368 -41.24 -10.99 18.05
CA LEU A 368 -40.57 -10.45 16.88
C LEU A 368 -41.49 -10.43 15.66
N VAL A 369 -41.18 -9.62 14.66
CA VAL A 369 -41.93 -9.55 13.38
C VAL A 369 -41.98 -10.93 12.68
N THR A 370 -41.00 -11.79 12.95
CA THR A 370 -40.96 -13.17 12.45
C THR A 370 -41.96 -14.13 13.14
N GLY A 371 -42.57 -13.72 14.25
CA GLY A 371 -43.39 -14.55 15.12
C GLY A 371 -42.60 -15.33 16.19
N ASP A 372 -41.29 -15.17 16.22
CA ASP A 372 -40.45 -15.76 17.26
C ASP A 372 -40.50 -14.93 18.56
N ILE A 373 -40.25 -15.57 19.69
CA ILE A 373 -40.18 -14.92 20.99
C ILE A 373 -38.70 -14.65 21.35
N TYR A 374 -38.36 -13.39 21.56
CA TYR A 374 -37.06 -12.99 22.05
C TYR A 374 -37.07 -12.73 23.56
N LYS A 375 -36.20 -13.41 24.29
CA LYS A 375 -36.04 -13.28 25.75
C LYS A 375 -34.60 -12.84 26.06
N PRO A 376 -34.35 -11.58 26.38
CA PRO A 376 -33.03 -11.14 26.80
C PRO A 376 -32.67 -11.72 28.17
N THR A 377 -31.38 -12.05 28.34
CA THR A 377 -30.83 -12.52 29.62
C THR A 377 -29.53 -11.78 29.92
N ASP A 378 -29.22 -11.69 31.23
CA ASP A 378 -27.93 -11.19 31.66
C ASP A 378 -26.82 -12.24 31.50
N TYR A 379 -25.57 -11.75 31.48
CA TYR A 379 -24.41 -12.61 31.39
C TYR A 379 -24.10 -13.25 32.75
N GLY A 380 -23.94 -14.57 32.78
CA GLY A 380 -23.53 -15.28 33.97
C GLY A 380 -24.50 -16.44 34.35
N LYS A 381 -24.50 -16.82 35.63
CA LYS A 381 -25.33 -17.94 36.12
C LYS A 381 -26.77 -17.55 36.40
N GLU A 382 -26.97 -16.31 36.81
CA GLU A 382 -28.28 -15.74 37.09
C GLU A 382 -28.76 -14.92 35.89
N PRO A 383 -29.76 -15.39 35.13
CA PRO A 383 -30.24 -14.72 33.94
C PRO A 383 -31.01 -13.45 34.21
N TYR A 384 -31.47 -13.23 35.45
CA TYR A 384 -32.25 -12.09 35.92
C TYR A 384 -31.86 -11.73 37.36
N HIS A 385 -31.87 -10.41 37.67
CA HIS A 385 -31.57 -9.94 39.02
C HIS A 385 -32.77 -9.85 39.95
N TRP A 386 -33.98 -9.95 39.42
CA TRP A 386 -35.27 -9.92 40.12
C TRP A 386 -35.47 -8.68 41.00
N LYS A 387 -34.98 -7.54 40.55
CA LYS A 387 -35.12 -6.24 41.26
C LYS A 387 -35.09 -5.08 40.26
N PRO A 388 -35.63 -3.90 40.65
CA PRO A 388 -35.49 -2.71 39.82
C PRO A 388 -34.08 -2.17 39.87
N PHE A 389 -33.63 -1.65 38.74
CA PHE A 389 -32.41 -0.85 38.60
C PHE A 389 -32.74 0.53 38.11
N THR A 390 -32.10 1.54 38.68
CA THR A 390 -32.01 2.83 38.02
C THR A 390 -31.25 2.72 36.73
N LEU A 391 -31.51 3.58 35.72
CA LEU A 391 -30.74 3.56 34.48
C LEU A 391 -29.23 3.71 34.73
N LYS A 392 -28.88 4.55 35.73
CA LYS A 392 -27.46 4.67 36.16
C LYS A 392 -26.88 3.33 36.63
N GLU A 393 -27.58 2.62 37.51
CA GLU A 393 -27.13 1.30 37.99
C GLU A 393 -27.06 0.28 36.87
N ALA A 394 -28.05 0.24 35.98
CA ALA A 394 -28.09 -0.66 34.84
C ALA A 394 -26.90 -0.47 33.90
N VAL A 395 -26.51 0.78 33.63
CA VAL A 395 -25.29 1.10 32.87
C VAL A 395 -24.04 0.62 33.62
N MET A 396 -23.95 0.87 34.92
CA MET A 396 -22.78 0.52 35.75
C MET A 396 -22.49 -0.97 35.79
N ILE A 397 -23.55 -1.80 35.90
CA ILE A 397 -23.42 -3.26 35.91
C ILE A 397 -23.56 -3.91 34.52
N SER A 398 -23.85 -3.09 33.52
CA SER A 398 -24.06 -3.52 32.13
C SER A 398 -25.22 -4.51 31.99
N ASP A 399 -26.35 -4.27 32.67
CA ASP A 399 -27.55 -5.10 32.60
C ASP A 399 -28.12 -5.17 31.17
N ASN A 400 -28.33 -6.40 30.66
CA ASN A 400 -28.81 -6.60 29.31
C ASN A 400 -30.35 -6.50 29.23
N VAL A 401 -31.03 -7.02 30.25
CA VAL A 401 -32.49 -7.07 30.28
C VAL A 401 -33.07 -5.67 30.33
N VAL A 402 -32.53 -4.81 31.19
CA VAL A 402 -32.89 -3.38 31.27
C VAL A 402 -32.57 -2.66 29.96
N ALA A 403 -31.39 -2.90 29.38
CA ALA A 403 -30.98 -2.23 28.12
C ALA A 403 -31.95 -2.56 26.97
N VAL A 404 -32.37 -3.83 26.83
CA VAL A 404 -33.32 -4.25 25.78
C VAL A 404 -34.71 -3.66 26.04
N GLN A 405 -35.16 -3.61 27.28
CA GLN A 405 -36.45 -2.99 27.62
C GLN A 405 -36.45 -1.49 27.30
N VAL A 406 -35.38 -0.77 27.64
CA VAL A 406 -35.25 0.65 27.29
C VAL A 406 -35.26 0.83 25.78
N ASN A 407 -34.53 0.00 25.03
CA ASN A 407 -34.51 0.04 23.57
C ASN A 407 -35.91 -0.20 22.96
N HIS A 408 -36.64 -1.15 23.53
CA HIS A 408 -38.02 -1.42 23.12
C HIS A 408 -38.95 -0.19 23.37
N LEU A 409 -38.83 0.44 24.55
CA LEU A 409 -39.61 1.65 24.89
C LEU A 409 -39.28 2.86 23.98
N LEU A 410 -38.05 2.96 23.51
CA LEU A 410 -37.60 4.01 22.62
C LEU A 410 -37.95 3.76 21.14
N ASP A 411 -38.32 2.56 20.76
CA ASP A 411 -38.33 2.03 19.41
C ASP A 411 -36.92 1.76 18.85
N PRO A 412 -36.58 0.49 18.51
CA PRO A 412 -35.29 0.14 17.93
C PRO A 412 -34.89 0.93 16.70
N GLN A 413 -35.85 1.38 15.88
CA GLN A 413 -35.56 2.23 14.72
C GLN A 413 -35.00 3.58 15.15
N GLN A 414 -35.61 4.21 16.19
CA GLN A 414 -35.08 5.49 16.70
C GLN A 414 -33.68 5.33 17.31
N THR A 415 -33.42 4.20 17.97
CA THR A 415 -32.06 3.90 18.47
C THR A 415 -31.05 3.75 17.34
N ALA A 416 -31.40 3.07 16.23
CA ALA A 416 -30.54 2.97 15.06
C ALA A 416 -30.28 4.35 14.44
N ASP A 417 -31.33 5.11 14.15
CA ASP A 417 -31.25 6.46 13.54
C ASP A 417 -30.44 7.43 14.42
N HIS A 418 -30.63 7.36 15.75
CA HIS A 418 -29.84 8.16 16.69
C HIS A 418 -28.36 7.76 16.69
N SER A 419 -28.09 6.45 16.68
CA SER A 419 -26.72 5.93 16.68
C SER A 419 -25.96 6.25 15.38
N GLU A 420 -26.67 6.38 14.25
CA GLU A 420 -26.05 6.83 12.98
C GLU A 420 -25.44 8.24 13.08
N LYS A 421 -25.97 9.11 13.92
CA LYS A 421 -25.41 10.46 14.17
C LYS A 421 -24.01 10.43 14.79
N PHE A 422 -23.66 9.32 15.45
CA PHE A 422 -22.31 9.08 16.00
C PHE A 422 -21.34 8.47 14.97
N GLY A 423 -21.80 8.27 13.72
CA GLY A 423 -20.96 7.74 12.62
C GLY A 423 -21.07 6.25 12.40
N PHE A 424 -22.09 5.57 12.93
CA PHE A 424 -22.34 4.15 12.64
C PHE A 424 -23.30 4.00 11.46
N PRO A 425 -22.82 3.58 10.28
CA PRO A 425 -23.69 3.46 9.11
C PRO A 425 -24.48 2.14 9.11
N ASN A 426 -25.70 2.16 8.58
CA ASN A 426 -26.48 0.98 8.22
C ASN A 426 -26.79 0.02 9.38
N LEU A 427 -27.10 0.53 10.56
CA LEU A 427 -27.48 -0.28 11.70
C LEU A 427 -28.86 -0.93 11.49
N GLN A 428 -28.96 -2.20 11.82
CA GLN A 428 -30.24 -2.92 11.80
C GLN A 428 -31.02 -2.59 13.07
N PRO A 429 -32.29 -2.13 12.96
CA PRO A 429 -33.11 -1.75 14.09
C PRO A 429 -33.71 -2.96 14.80
N VAL A 430 -32.88 -3.65 15.57
CA VAL A 430 -33.28 -4.85 16.32
C VAL A 430 -33.29 -4.60 17.82
N LEU A 431 -34.09 -5.39 18.57
CA LEU A 431 -34.16 -5.27 20.03
C LEU A 431 -32.83 -5.46 20.72
N SER A 432 -31.95 -6.30 20.16
CA SER A 432 -30.62 -6.56 20.69
C SER A 432 -29.56 -5.52 20.27
N LEU A 433 -29.93 -4.45 19.56
CA LEU A 433 -29.00 -3.42 19.12
C LEU A 433 -28.12 -2.86 20.25
N PRO A 434 -28.65 -2.49 21.46
CA PRO A 434 -27.82 -2.01 22.56
C PRO A 434 -26.85 -3.04 23.11
N LEU A 435 -27.07 -4.33 22.83
CA LEU A 435 -26.14 -5.40 23.18
C LEU A 435 -25.01 -5.56 22.18
N GLY A 436 -24.96 -4.69 21.16
CA GLY A 436 -23.92 -4.69 20.13
C GLY A 436 -24.05 -5.83 19.15
N SER A 437 -25.27 -6.24 18.78
CA SER A 437 -25.53 -7.30 17.80
C SER A 437 -25.17 -6.91 16.36
N ASN A 438 -25.06 -5.62 16.07
CA ASN A 438 -24.58 -5.11 14.79
C ASN A 438 -23.06 -5.03 14.78
N GLU A 439 -22.45 -5.31 13.63
CA GLU A 439 -21.01 -5.21 13.47
C GLU A 439 -20.60 -3.76 13.19
N VAL A 440 -19.59 -3.29 13.90
CA VAL A 440 -18.94 -1.97 13.74
C VAL A 440 -17.42 -2.12 13.82
N THR A 441 -16.68 -1.09 13.47
CA THR A 441 -15.22 -1.14 13.54
C THR A 441 -14.69 -0.55 14.85
N PRO A 442 -13.53 -1.00 15.39
CA PRO A 442 -12.86 -0.32 16.49
C PRO A 442 -12.63 1.18 16.24
N MET A 443 -12.34 1.56 14.99
CA MET A 443 -12.16 2.95 14.59
C MET A 443 -13.46 3.74 14.76
N SER A 444 -14.59 3.24 14.26
CA SER A 444 -15.88 3.91 14.41
C SER A 444 -16.33 4.01 15.86
N MET A 445 -16.04 2.97 16.66
CA MET A 445 -16.31 2.99 18.10
C MET A 445 -15.50 4.09 18.81
N ALA A 446 -14.20 4.18 18.54
CA ALA A 446 -13.35 5.21 19.14
C ALA A 446 -13.81 6.62 18.75
N ALA A 447 -14.14 6.83 17.47
CA ALA A 447 -14.65 8.11 16.99
C ALA A 447 -16.01 8.48 17.63
N ALA A 448 -16.93 7.50 17.76
CA ALA A 448 -18.22 7.71 18.38
C ALA A 448 -18.11 8.04 19.88
N TYR A 449 -17.20 7.37 20.59
CA TYR A 449 -16.96 7.67 22.01
C TYR A 449 -16.30 9.04 22.26
N ALA A 450 -15.62 9.61 21.25
CA ALA A 450 -15.05 10.96 21.37
C ALA A 450 -16.11 12.07 21.52
N VAL A 451 -17.39 11.74 21.35
CA VAL A 451 -18.51 12.69 21.48
C VAL A 451 -18.93 12.87 22.97
N PHE A 452 -18.68 11.86 23.83
CA PHE A 452 -18.98 11.91 25.25
C PHE A 452 -17.84 12.56 26.07
#